data_de7421fc6e6577bb0362ec6f8c8d5a6f
#
_entry.id   de7421fc6e6577bb0362ec6f8c8d5a6f
#
_cell.length_a   1.000
_cell.length_b   1.000
_cell.length_c   1.000
_cell.angle_alpha   90.00
_cell.angle_beta   90.00
_cell.angle_gamma   90.00
#
_symmetry.space_group_name_H-M   'P 1'
#
loop_
_entity.id
_entity.type
_entity.pdbx_description
1 polymer ?
#
loop_
_entity_poly.entity_id
_entity_poly.type
_entity_poly.pdbx_seq_one_letter_code
_entity_poly.pdbx_strand_id
1 'polypeptide(L)'
;MNFEIISPNTIKELLGTVKKFQKKKFRFGAGCTDLLMELRKKQEENLTIINLSQINNIEFSNIKKSAKQIRLGAMLTVHKIVINEEIKNNFPVLHESALNLASTQIRQVATVGGNLCTASPSGDVACALVALEAQCEVMGINGKIKLFPITEFQTGPRKTVMKINEILFGITIPVNHKSSNKTLSKFIKIGTRRSMECSVVSLAYHIQLDNDGKIIKAGIAIGASAPTIRYAKTACEFLVEKNIKNISEKEKEELADKILSYASPITDIRATAWYRKEVLHNISKAIFE
;
A
#
# COMPACT_ATOMS: atom_id res chain seq x y z
N MET A 1 0.13 16.40 25.72
CA MET A 1 0.65 15.07 25.37
C MET A 1 1.97 14.89 26.09
N ASN A 2 2.09 13.83 26.87
CA ASN A 2 3.31 13.55 27.61
C ASN A 2 3.79 12.13 27.21
N PHE A 3 4.84 12.03 26.39
CA PHE A 3 5.45 10.78 25.98
C PHE A 3 6.97 10.93 25.90
N GLU A 4 7.67 9.84 26.17
CA GLU A 4 9.11 9.76 26.02
C GLU A 4 9.45 9.41 24.56
N ILE A 5 10.56 9.96 24.02
CA ILE A 5 11.06 9.62 22.69
C ILE A 5 12.45 8.99 22.83
N ILE A 6 12.62 7.83 22.18
CA ILE A 6 13.89 7.15 22.05
C ILE A 6 14.22 7.04 20.55
N SER A 7 15.39 7.51 20.15
CA SER A 7 15.81 7.57 18.74
C SER A 7 17.07 6.71 18.53
N PRO A 8 16.93 5.41 18.22
CA PRO A 8 18.08 4.58 17.85
C PRO A 8 18.65 5.02 16.50
N ASN A 9 19.99 4.96 16.37
CA ASN A 9 20.69 5.35 15.15
C ASN A 9 21.01 4.18 14.22
N THR A 10 20.96 2.96 14.74
CA THR A 10 21.28 1.74 14.00
C THR A 10 20.19 0.67 14.18
N ILE A 11 20.12 -0.28 13.25
CA ILE A 11 19.22 -1.45 13.38
C ILE A 11 19.54 -2.25 14.66
N LYS A 12 20.82 -2.40 15.01
CA LYS A 12 21.23 -3.11 16.23
C LYS A 12 20.69 -2.41 17.49
N GLU A 13 20.81 -1.10 17.57
CA GLU A 13 20.24 -0.31 18.68
C GLU A 13 18.71 -0.38 18.70
N LEU A 14 18.05 -0.33 17.54
CA LEU A 14 16.60 -0.48 17.43
C LEU A 14 16.15 -1.81 18.02
N LEU A 15 16.75 -2.94 17.59
CA LEU A 15 16.39 -4.26 18.09
C LEU A 15 16.64 -4.40 19.60
N GLY A 16 17.75 -3.83 20.11
CA GLY A 16 18.04 -3.75 21.54
C GLY A 16 16.99 -2.95 22.31
N THR A 17 16.57 -1.80 21.76
CA THR A 17 15.53 -0.95 22.34
C THR A 17 14.19 -1.68 22.37
N VAL A 18 13.76 -2.28 21.27
CA VAL A 18 12.52 -3.05 21.20
C VAL A 18 12.51 -4.19 22.21
N LYS A 19 13.63 -4.92 22.35
CA LYS A 19 13.78 -5.99 23.34
C LYS A 19 13.63 -5.46 24.79
N LYS A 20 14.21 -4.29 25.10
CA LYS A 20 14.11 -3.63 26.41
C LYS A 20 12.68 -3.19 26.72
N PHE A 21 11.93 -2.73 25.71
CA PHE A 21 10.60 -2.16 25.85
C PHE A 21 9.45 -3.13 25.60
N GLN A 22 9.70 -4.40 25.23
CA GLN A 22 8.65 -5.37 24.85
C GLN A 22 7.58 -5.62 25.92
N LYS A 23 7.86 -5.32 27.20
CA LYS A 23 6.90 -5.41 28.34
C LYS A 23 6.32 -4.04 28.73
N LYS A 24 6.70 -2.96 28.04
CA LYS A 24 6.22 -1.60 28.28
C LYS A 24 5.33 -1.15 27.12
N LYS A 25 4.57 -0.08 27.35
CA LYS A 25 3.75 0.52 26.30
C LYS A 25 4.63 1.37 25.38
N PHE A 26 4.76 0.97 24.13
CA PHE A 26 5.48 1.74 23.14
C PHE A 26 4.78 1.71 21.77
N ARG A 27 5.13 2.67 20.95
CA ARG A 27 4.73 2.72 19.52
C ARG A 27 5.93 3.12 18.66
N PHE A 28 5.96 2.65 17.43
CA PHE A 28 6.94 3.09 16.45
C PHE A 28 6.53 4.41 15.82
N GLY A 29 7.46 5.36 15.75
CA GLY A 29 7.32 6.61 15.02
C GLY A 29 8.19 6.58 13.76
N ALA A 30 7.58 6.55 12.56
CA ALA A 30 8.27 6.74 11.29
C ALA A 30 8.12 8.20 10.84
N GLY A 31 7.31 8.49 9.80
CA GLY A 31 6.98 9.87 9.41
C GLY A 31 5.99 10.58 10.33
N CYS A 32 5.40 9.87 11.28
CA CYS A 32 4.48 10.35 12.32
C CYS A 32 3.22 11.08 11.85
N THR A 33 2.92 11.12 10.57
CA THR A 33 1.78 11.86 9.99
C THR A 33 0.41 11.37 10.45
N ASP A 34 0.27 10.06 10.71
CA ASP A 34 -0.92 9.46 11.33
C ASP A 34 -0.78 9.36 12.86
N LEU A 35 0.39 8.95 13.34
CA LEU A 35 0.62 8.71 14.77
C LEU A 35 0.32 9.95 15.63
N LEU A 36 0.80 11.12 15.22
CA LEU A 36 0.56 12.36 15.96
C LEU A 36 -0.91 12.74 16.01
N MET A 37 -1.66 12.49 14.93
CA MET A 37 -3.11 12.73 14.90
C MET A 37 -3.87 11.78 15.83
N GLU A 38 -3.44 10.52 15.91
CA GLU A 38 -4.01 9.55 16.85
C GLU A 38 -3.72 9.91 18.31
N LEU A 39 -2.49 10.30 18.62
CA LEU A 39 -2.08 10.71 19.96
C LEU A 39 -2.78 11.99 20.44
N ARG A 40 -3.12 12.90 19.53
CA ARG A 40 -3.96 14.08 19.85
C ARG A 40 -5.37 13.70 20.28
N LYS A 41 -5.94 12.65 19.69
CA LYS A 41 -7.29 12.17 20.01
C LYS A 41 -7.34 11.29 21.26
N LYS A 42 -6.30 10.46 21.46
CA LYS A 42 -6.17 9.55 22.58
C LYS A 42 -5.00 10.01 23.43
N GLN A 43 -5.28 10.59 24.59
CA GLN A 43 -4.25 10.90 25.57
C GLN A 43 -3.75 9.58 26.17
N GLU A 44 -2.61 9.11 25.69
CA GLU A 44 -2.00 7.89 26.19
C GLU A 44 -0.93 8.25 27.22
N GLU A 45 -1.09 7.75 28.45
CA GLU A 45 -0.12 7.93 29.51
C GLU A 45 0.99 6.90 29.45
N ASN A 46 2.19 7.25 29.93
CA ASN A 46 3.39 6.39 30.01
C ASN A 46 3.77 5.74 28.67
N LEU A 47 3.52 6.45 27.56
CA LEU A 47 3.85 5.99 26.23
C LEU A 47 5.29 6.34 25.86
N THR A 48 6.02 5.38 25.31
CA THR A 48 7.32 5.63 24.68
C THR A 48 7.18 5.55 23.17
N ILE A 49 7.69 6.55 22.45
CA ILE A 49 7.79 6.53 20.98
C ILE A 49 9.21 6.11 20.60
N ILE A 50 9.33 4.98 19.92
CA ILE A 50 10.60 4.55 19.32
C ILE A 50 10.66 5.17 17.93
N ASN A 51 11.44 6.23 17.79
CA ASN A 51 11.58 7.01 16.58
C ASN A 51 12.51 6.32 15.59
N LEU A 52 12.02 5.95 14.43
CA LEU A 52 12.75 5.24 13.39
C LEU A 52 13.49 6.18 12.42
N SER A 53 13.21 7.49 12.44
CA SER A 53 13.71 8.43 11.43
C SER A 53 15.21 8.69 11.49
N GLN A 54 15.86 8.38 12.63
CA GLN A 54 17.28 8.57 12.82
C GLN A 54 18.13 7.36 12.42
N ILE A 55 17.50 6.25 12.03
CA ILE A 55 18.20 5.03 11.69
C ILE A 55 18.94 5.19 10.37
N ASN A 56 20.27 5.21 10.45
CA ASN A 56 21.15 5.26 9.28
C ASN A 56 21.38 3.84 8.72
N ASN A 57 20.46 3.39 7.88
CA ASN A 57 20.55 2.12 7.17
C ASN A 57 19.98 2.23 5.78
N ILE A 58 20.81 2.03 4.76
CA ILE A 58 20.46 2.22 3.34
C ILE A 58 19.36 1.25 2.90
N GLU A 59 19.35 0.02 3.41
CA GLU A 59 18.32 -0.97 3.05
C GLU A 59 16.97 -0.64 3.68
N PHE A 60 16.96 0.12 4.77
CA PHE A 60 15.74 0.54 5.46
C PHE A 60 15.09 1.78 4.83
N SER A 61 15.85 2.60 4.05
CA SER A 61 15.39 3.91 3.57
C SER A 61 15.51 4.16 2.07
N ASN A 62 16.03 3.20 1.29
CA ASN A 62 16.26 3.37 -0.13
C ASN A 62 15.53 2.33 -1.01
N ILE A 63 15.56 2.59 -2.31
CA ILE A 63 15.10 1.70 -3.37
C ILE A 63 16.29 0.90 -3.87
N LYS A 64 16.12 -0.43 -3.98
CA LYS A 64 17.11 -1.33 -4.56
C LYS A 64 16.49 -2.14 -5.69
N LYS A 65 17.06 -2.04 -6.87
CA LYS A 65 16.64 -2.82 -8.05
C LYS A 65 17.50 -4.07 -8.19
N SER A 66 16.87 -5.17 -8.56
CA SER A 66 17.53 -6.39 -9.05
C SER A 66 16.83 -6.89 -10.31
N ALA A 67 17.40 -7.89 -10.97
CA ALA A 67 16.75 -8.50 -12.13
C ALA A 67 15.37 -9.10 -11.85
N LYS A 68 15.05 -9.49 -10.62
CA LYS A 68 13.79 -10.19 -10.27
C LYS A 68 12.81 -9.35 -9.50
N GLN A 69 13.25 -8.26 -8.88
CA GLN A 69 12.39 -7.46 -7.98
C GLN A 69 12.93 -6.05 -7.78
N ILE A 70 12.03 -5.14 -7.44
CA ILE A 70 12.35 -3.86 -6.83
C ILE A 70 12.02 -3.94 -5.35
N ARG A 71 12.96 -3.56 -4.51
CA ARG A 71 12.81 -3.50 -3.05
C ARG A 71 12.74 -2.06 -2.59
N LEU A 72 11.73 -1.75 -1.78
CA LEU A 72 11.53 -0.47 -1.11
C LEU A 72 11.83 -0.66 0.38
N GLY A 73 12.73 0.12 0.94
CA GLY A 73 12.92 0.18 2.40
C GLY A 73 11.67 0.72 3.09
N ALA A 74 11.32 0.23 4.26
CA ALA A 74 10.10 0.66 4.96
C ALA A 74 10.12 2.14 5.36
N MET A 75 11.29 2.73 5.59
CA MET A 75 11.49 4.16 5.87
C MET A 75 11.64 5.03 4.61
N LEU A 76 11.51 4.43 3.41
CA LEU A 76 11.45 5.19 2.17
C LEU A 76 10.28 6.17 2.23
N THR A 77 10.53 7.46 1.99
CA THR A 77 9.44 8.44 1.95
C THR A 77 8.61 8.31 0.68
N VAL A 78 7.33 8.64 0.78
CA VAL A 78 6.41 8.62 -0.39
C VAL A 78 6.89 9.58 -1.47
N HIS A 79 7.51 10.70 -1.09
CA HIS A 79 8.13 11.63 -2.04
C HIS A 79 9.21 10.98 -2.91
N LYS A 80 10.05 10.11 -2.34
CA LYS A 80 11.08 9.38 -3.11
C LYS A 80 10.48 8.43 -4.14
N ILE A 81 9.27 7.92 -3.94
CA ILE A 81 8.52 7.16 -4.97
C ILE A 81 8.11 8.09 -6.11
N VAL A 82 7.58 9.28 -5.78
CA VAL A 82 7.09 10.25 -6.77
C VAL A 82 8.20 10.74 -7.72
N ILE A 83 9.41 10.96 -7.20
CA ILE A 83 10.53 11.45 -8.02
C ILE A 83 11.39 10.36 -8.67
N ASN A 84 11.03 9.09 -8.47
CA ASN A 84 11.81 7.97 -8.98
C ASN A 84 11.34 7.56 -10.38
N GLU A 85 12.15 7.82 -11.40
CA GLU A 85 11.82 7.52 -12.81
C GLU A 85 11.66 6.02 -13.09
N GLU A 86 12.38 5.15 -12.39
CA GLU A 86 12.22 3.69 -12.52
C GLU A 86 10.83 3.24 -12.07
N ILE A 87 10.35 3.77 -10.94
CA ILE A 87 8.99 3.47 -10.45
C ILE A 87 7.94 4.07 -11.38
N LYS A 88 8.14 5.31 -11.83
CA LYS A 88 7.22 5.99 -12.74
C LYS A 88 7.03 5.21 -14.04
N ASN A 89 8.11 4.69 -14.60
CA ASN A 89 8.08 4.00 -15.88
C ASN A 89 7.61 2.54 -15.79
N ASN A 90 7.99 1.80 -14.73
CA ASN A 90 7.69 0.38 -14.62
C ASN A 90 6.49 0.05 -13.74
N PHE A 91 6.12 0.95 -12.82
CA PHE A 91 5.00 0.78 -11.89
C PHE A 91 4.13 2.06 -11.81
N PRO A 92 3.51 2.50 -12.92
CA PRO A 92 2.71 3.73 -12.94
C PRO A 92 1.64 3.76 -11.83
N VAL A 93 0.99 2.64 -11.54
CA VAL A 93 0.01 2.52 -10.45
C VAL A 93 0.58 2.93 -9.08
N LEU A 94 1.84 2.58 -8.79
CA LEU A 94 2.49 2.96 -7.54
C LEU A 94 2.89 4.43 -7.54
N HIS A 95 3.42 4.92 -8.65
CA HIS A 95 3.75 6.33 -8.82
C HIS A 95 2.52 7.23 -8.65
N GLU A 96 1.42 6.92 -9.34
CA GLU A 96 0.17 7.67 -9.27
C GLU A 96 -0.44 7.63 -7.87
N SER A 97 -0.45 6.47 -7.20
CA SER A 97 -0.93 6.35 -5.83
C SER A 97 -0.13 7.20 -4.85
N ALA A 98 1.20 7.26 -5.03
CA ALA A 98 2.08 8.11 -4.24
C ALA A 98 1.84 9.61 -4.53
N LEU A 99 1.64 9.99 -5.80
CA LEU A 99 1.36 11.36 -6.21
C LEU A 99 0.04 11.87 -5.64
N ASN A 100 -0.99 11.00 -5.58
CA ASN A 100 -2.33 11.32 -5.05
C ASN A 100 -2.43 11.27 -3.52
N LEU A 101 -1.37 10.83 -2.82
CA LEU A 101 -1.36 10.77 -1.36
C LEU A 101 -1.15 12.16 -0.77
N ALA A 102 -2.11 12.65 -0.01
CA ALA A 102 -2.07 13.87 0.80
C ALA A 102 -1.44 15.10 0.08
N SER A 103 -0.66 15.92 0.81
CA SER A 103 0.08 17.06 0.25
C SER A 103 1.55 16.72 0.02
N THR A 104 2.26 17.58 -0.74
CA THR A 104 3.70 17.45 -0.96
C THR A 104 4.47 17.42 0.35
N GLN A 105 4.09 18.27 1.32
CA GLN A 105 4.73 18.35 2.64
C GLN A 105 4.58 17.03 3.41
N ILE A 106 3.38 16.44 3.37
CA ILE A 106 3.13 15.14 4.01
C ILE A 106 3.95 14.04 3.33
N ARG A 107 4.03 14.01 2.00
CA ARG A 107 4.80 13.01 1.27
C ARG A 107 6.30 13.05 1.56
N GLN A 108 6.86 14.22 1.94
CA GLN A 108 8.28 14.35 2.32
C GLN A 108 8.63 13.54 3.57
N VAL A 109 7.68 13.34 4.47
CA VAL A 109 7.91 12.64 5.75
C VAL A 109 7.14 11.33 5.89
N ALA A 110 5.97 11.20 5.26
CA ALA A 110 5.22 9.95 5.23
C ALA A 110 6.03 8.85 4.55
N THR A 111 6.08 7.66 5.17
CA THR A 111 6.87 6.53 4.70
C THR A 111 5.98 5.41 4.15
N VAL A 112 6.54 4.58 3.27
CA VAL A 112 5.85 3.39 2.73
C VAL A 112 5.47 2.44 3.87
N GLY A 113 6.41 2.16 4.77
CA GLY A 113 6.16 1.31 5.93
C GLY A 113 5.11 1.89 6.87
N GLY A 114 5.13 3.23 7.10
CA GLY A 114 4.10 3.91 7.88
C GLY A 114 2.71 3.75 7.26
N ASN A 115 2.57 3.90 5.95
CA ASN A 115 1.31 3.73 5.24
C ASN A 115 0.75 2.30 5.39
N LEU A 116 1.60 1.28 5.21
CA LEU A 116 1.22 -0.13 5.36
C LEU A 116 0.87 -0.49 6.81
N CYS A 117 1.70 -0.08 7.78
CA CYS A 117 1.50 -0.40 9.20
C CYS A 117 0.32 0.34 9.82
N THR A 118 -0.05 1.51 9.28
CA THR A 118 -1.30 2.19 9.65
C THR A 118 -2.52 1.33 9.33
N ALA A 119 -2.42 0.42 8.36
CA ALA A 119 -3.45 -0.52 7.94
C ALA A 119 -4.82 0.17 7.74
N SER A 120 -4.80 1.34 7.07
CA SER A 120 -6.01 2.04 6.68
C SER A 120 -6.65 1.36 5.46
N PRO A 121 -7.97 1.11 5.47
CA PRO A 121 -8.68 0.65 4.27
C PRO A 121 -8.54 1.59 3.06
N SER A 122 -8.29 2.88 3.31
CA SER A 122 -8.09 3.92 2.29
C SER A 122 -6.62 4.29 2.07
N GLY A 123 -5.69 3.37 2.32
CA GLY A 123 -4.26 3.56 2.10
C GLY A 123 -3.91 3.50 0.61
N ASP A 124 -3.68 4.64 -0.05
CA ASP A 124 -3.47 4.72 -1.50
C ASP A 124 -2.26 3.90 -1.95
N VAL A 125 -1.09 4.11 -1.33
CA VAL A 125 0.15 3.38 -1.64
C VAL A 125 0.00 1.88 -1.33
N ALA A 126 -0.66 1.53 -0.23
CA ALA A 126 -0.93 0.14 0.11
C ALA A 126 -1.82 -0.54 -0.95
N CYS A 127 -2.82 0.17 -1.50
CA CYS A 127 -3.70 -0.35 -2.55
C CYS A 127 -2.90 -0.66 -3.83
N ALA A 128 -2.02 0.23 -4.25
CA ALA A 128 -1.15 0.00 -5.40
C ALA A 128 -0.20 -1.18 -5.17
N LEU A 129 0.40 -1.30 -3.98
CA LEU A 129 1.29 -2.42 -3.65
C LEU A 129 0.55 -3.77 -3.61
N VAL A 130 -0.73 -3.79 -3.20
CA VAL A 130 -1.58 -5.00 -3.28
C VAL A 130 -1.83 -5.40 -4.74
N ALA A 131 -2.14 -4.44 -5.62
CA ALA A 131 -2.29 -4.72 -7.06
C ALA A 131 -0.99 -5.23 -7.70
N LEU A 132 0.17 -4.83 -7.17
CA LEU A 132 1.50 -5.30 -7.60
C LEU A 132 1.92 -6.62 -6.96
N GLU A 133 1.07 -7.24 -6.12
CA GLU A 133 1.35 -8.50 -5.42
C GLU A 133 2.69 -8.45 -4.64
N ALA A 134 2.96 -7.32 -4.00
CA ALA A 134 4.17 -7.12 -3.24
C ALA A 134 4.28 -8.07 -2.03
N GLN A 135 5.49 -8.23 -1.51
CA GLN A 135 5.76 -8.96 -0.27
C GLN A 135 6.31 -8.03 0.80
N CYS A 136 5.88 -8.21 2.03
CA CYS A 136 6.33 -7.47 3.20
C CYS A 136 7.44 -8.23 3.91
N GLU A 137 8.59 -7.59 4.13
CA GLU A 137 9.71 -8.10 4.90
C GLU A 137 9.56 -7.68 6.36
N VAL A 138 9.19 -8.60 7.23
CA VAL A 138 9.01 -8.35 8.67
C VAL A 138 10.19 -8.88 9.43
N MET A 139 10.90 -7.98 10.12
CA MET A 139 12.07 -8.29 10.93
C MET A 139 11.67 -8.50 12.40
N GLY A 140 12.03 -9.65 12.95
CA GLY A 140 11.90 -9.92 14.38
C GLY A 140 13.07 -9.36 15.20
N ILE A 141 12.93 -9.33 16.53
CA ILE A 141 13.98 -8.86 17.47
C ILE A 141 15.30 -9.63 17.40
N ASN A 142 15.32 -10.80 16.79
CA ASN A 142 16.53 -11.59 16.53
C ASN A 142 17.20 -11.24 15.20
N GLY A 143 16.72 -10.22 14.48
CA GLY A 143 17.20 -9.79 13.17
C GLY A 143 16.79 -10.69 12.01
N LYS A 144 16.06 -11.78 12.24
CA LYS A 144 15.55 -12.64 11.17
C LYS A 144 14.37 -12.00 10.46
N ILE A 145 14.36 -12.05 9.13
CA ILE A 145 13.29 -11.54 8.28
C ILE A 145 12.36 -12.69 7.90
N LYS A 146 11.06 -12.44 8.02
CA LYS A 146 9.98 -13.27 7.49
C LYS A 146 9.30 -12.52 6.36
N LEU A 147 8.90 -13.24 5.32
CA LEU A 147 8.15 -12.70 4.20
C LEU A 147 6.66 -12.99 4.37
N PHE A 148 5.84 -11.98 4.15
CA PHE A 148 4.38 -12.09 4.13
C PHE A 148 3.85 -11.54 2.81
N PRO A 149 2.96 -12.25 2.10
CA PRO A 149 2.20 -11.67 1.00
C PRO A 149 1.49 -10.39 1.49
N ILE A 150 1.54 -9.32 0.71
CA ILE A 150 0.91 -8.06 1.13
C ILE A 150 -0.61 -8.20 1.29
N THR A 151 -1.24 -9.12 0.56
CA THR A 151 -2.66 -9.45 0.65
C THR A 151 -3.06 -10.02 2.02
N GLU A 152 -2.10 -10.57 2.77
CA GLU A 152 -2.30 -11.14 4.10
C GLU A 152 -1.78 -10.21 5.21
N PHE A 153 -1.06 -9.14 4.85
CA PHE A 153 -0.40 -8.28 5.81
C PHE A 153 -1.38 -7.48 6.68
N GLN A 154 -2.48 -6.98 6.07
CA GLN A 154 -3.53 -6.25 6.79
C GLN A 154 -4.65 -7.23 7.19
N THR A 155 -4.88 -7.40 8.49
CA THR A 155 -5.87 -8.34 9.04
C THR A 155 -7.18 -7.66 9.44
N GLY A 156 -7.24 -6.34 9.42
CA GLY A 156 -8.41 -5.52 9.71
C GLY A 156 -8.04 -4.04 9.76
N PRO A 157 -9.02 -3.13 9.95
CA PRO A 157 -8.75 -1.72 10.13
C PRO A 157 -7.80 -1.49 11.29
N ARG A 158 -6.66 -0.84 11.02
CA ARG A 158 -5.59 -0.57 12.00
C ARG A 158 -4.94 -1.83 12.59
N LYS A 159 -5.02 -2.96 11.89
CA LYS A 159 -4.43 -4.23 12.34
C LYS A 159 -3.61 -4.87 11.23
N THR A 160 -2.44 -5.38 11.62
CA THR A 160 -1.54 -6.14 10.75
C THR A 160 -1.20 -7.50 11.38
N VAL A 161 -0.58 -8.39 10.61
CA VAL A 161 -0.06 -9.69 11.11
C VAL A 161 1.13 -9.53 12.05
N MET A 162 1.76 -8.34 12.09
CA MET A 162 2.96 -8.11 12.89
C MET A 162 2.67 -8.18 14.38
N LYS A 163 3.58 -8.80 15.11
CA LYS A 163 3.62 -8.73 16.56
C LYS A 163 4.15 -7.37 17.01
N ILE A 164 3.87 -6.98 18.25
CA ILE A 164 4.29 -5.70 18.81
C ILE A 164 5.81 -5.46 18.78
N ASN A 165 6.58 -6.53 18.76
CA ASN A 165 8.05 -6.52 18.75
C ASN A 165 8.65 -6.84 17.37
N GLU A 166 7.84 -6.79 16.32
CA GLU A 166 8.29 -6.95 14.93
C GLU A 166 8.26 -5.60 14.21
N ILE A 167 9.11 -5.47 13.19
CA ILE A 167 9.29 -4.22 12.43
C ILE A 167 9.15 -4.54 10.96
N LEU A 168 8.34 -3.79 10.24
CA LEU A 168 8.36 -3.83 8.78
C LEU A 168 9.68 -3.22 8.30
N PHE A 169 10.52 -4.02 7.65
CA PHE A 169 11.87 -3.65 7.23
C PHE A 169 11.93 -3.23 5.75
N GLY A 170 11.15 -3.87 4.90
CA GLY A 170 11.09 -3.57 3.50
C GLY A 170 9.86 -4.14 2.81
N ILE A 171 9.68 -3.78 1.57
CA ILE A 171 8.63 -4.28 0.67
C ILE A 171 9.28 -4.64 -0.65
N THR A 172 9.02 -5.82 -1.17
CA THR A 172 9.52 -6.27 -2.47
C THR A 172 8.40 -6.40 -3.48
N ILE A 173 8.60 -5.84 -4.66
CA ILE A 173 7.68 -5.90 -5.80
C ILE A 173 8.32 -6.81 -6.85
N PRO A 174 7.67 -7.92 -7.25
CA PRO A 174 8.23 -8.80 -8.28
C PRO A 174 8.27 -8.09 -9.64
N VAL A 175 9.37 -8.26 -10.38
CA VAL A 175 9.53 -7.80 -11.76
C VAL A 175 9.46 -9.02 -12.68
N ASN A 176 8.54 -9.00 -13.63
CA ASN A 176 8.41 -10.05 -14.63
C ASN A 176 9.04 -9.61 -15.95
N HIS A 177 10.20 -10.17 -16.28
CA HIS A 177 10.92 -9.87 -17.54
C HIS A 177 10.35 -10.55 -18.79
N LYS A 178 9.36 -11.44 -18.64
CA LYS A 178 8.73 -12.15 -19.77
C LYS A 178 7.64 -11.32 -20.46
N SER A 179 7.23 -10.20 -19.87
CA SER A 179 6.28 -9.31 -20.51
C SER A 179 6.98 -8.42 -21.54
N SER A 180 6.36 -8.18 -22.67
CA SER A 180 6.64 -6.98 -23.45
C SER A 180 6.52 -5.79 -22.49
N ASN A 181 7.29 -4.72 -22.68
CA ASN A 181 7.22 -3.51 -21.82
C ASN A 181 5.85 -2.80 -21.88
N LYS A 182 4.80 -3.46 -22.38
CA LYS A 182 3.44 -2.94 -22.48
C LYS A 182 2.65 -3.30 -21.22
N THR A 183 2.31 -2.28 -20.46
CA THR A 183 1.46 -2.43 -19.27
C THR A 183 0.31 -1.42 -19.32
N LEU A 184 -0.88 -1.87 -18.91
CA LEU A 184 -1.97 -0.97 -18.54
C LEU A 184 -1.96 -0.88 -17.02
N SER A 185 -1.56 0.28 -16.48
CA SER A 185 -1.27 0.41 -15.07
C SER A 185 -1.70 1.79 -14.59
N LYS A 186 -2.64 1.84 -13.63
CA LYS A 186 -3.22 3.09 -13.15
C LYS A 186 -3.73 2.98 -11.72
N PHE A 187 -3.75 4.11 -11.03
CA PHE A 187 -4.42 4.28 -9.74
C PHE A 187 -5.55 5.29 -9.87
N ILE A 188 -6.77 4.85 -9.62
CA ILE A 188 -7.97 5.69 -9.64
C ILE A 188 -8.39 5.97 -8.20
N LYS A 189 -8.59 7.24 -7.87
CA LYS A 189 -9.02 7.71 -6.57
C LYS A 189 -10.25 8.59 -6.71
N ILE A 190 -11.31 8.20 -6.07
CA ILE A 190 -12.54 8.99 -5.96
C ILE A 190 -12.68 9.48 -4.54
N GLY A 191 -12.91 10.76 -4.38
CA GLY A 191 -13.06 11.40 -3.09
C GLY A 191 -14.13 12.48 -3.10
N THR A 192 -14.25 13.23 -2.01
CA THR A 192 -15.24 14.30 -1.83
C THR A 192 -14.75 15.67 -2.32
N ARG A 193 -13.46 15.77 -2.62
CA ARG A 193 -12.80 16.98 -3.14
C ARG A 193 -11.62 16.60 -4.05
N ARG A 194 -11.03 17.59 -4.74
CA ARG A 194 -9.99 17.32 -5.76
C ARG A 194 -8.61 16.95 -5.20
N SER A 195 -8.29 17.32 -3.97
CA SER A 195 -6.95 17.07 -3.40
C SER A 195 -6.97 16.92 -1.88
N MET A 196 -5.90 16.33 -1.32
CA MET A 196 -5.65 16.18 0.12
C MET A 196 -6.80 15.49 0.87
N GLU A 197 -7.37 14.46 0.29
CA GLU A 197 -8.49 13.74 0.89
C GLU A 197 -8.19 12.26 1.11
N CYS A 198 -9.02 11.62 1.97
CA CYS A 198 -9.08 10.18 2.06
C CYS A 198 -9.95 9.63 0.95
N SER A 199 -9.55 8.54 0.33
CA SER A 199 -10.34 7.87 -0.69
C SER A 199 -11.71 7.46 -0.16
N VAL A 200 -12.76 7.78 -0.90
CA VAL A 200 -14.11 7.21 -0.77
C VAL A 200 -14.14 5.84 -1.41
N VAL A 201 -13.55 5.74 -2.61
CA VAL A 201 -13.28 4.50 -3.35
C VAL A 201 -11.92 4.66 -4.01
N SER A 202 -11.11 3.61 -4.04
CA SER A 202 -9.93 3.54 -4.88
C SER A 202 -9.83 2.21 -5.60
N LEU A 203 -9.29 2.25 -6.81
CA LEU A 203 -9.02 1.10 -7.67
C LEU A 203 -7.58 1.21 -8.17
N ALA A 204 -6.80 0.17 -7.93
CA ALA A 204 -5.44 0.05 -8.43
C ALA A 204 -5.37 -1.14 -9.40
N TYR A 205 -4.77 -0.97 -10.56
CA TYR A 205 -4.52 -2.09 -11.46
C TYR A 205 -3.17 -2.00 -12.16
N HIS A 206 -2.60 -3.17 -12.40
CA HIS A 206 -1.37 -3.37 -13.14
C HIS A 206 -1.52 -4.62 -14.03
N ILE A 207 -1.77 -4.42 -15.31
CA ILE A 207 -2.08 -5.46 -16.30
C ILE A 207 -0.91 -5.52 -17.28
N GLN A 208 -0.28 -6.67 -17.39
CA GLN A 208 0.85 -6.92 -18.27
C GLN A 208 0.36 -7.58 -19.55
N LEU A 209 0.84 -7.07 -20.68
CA LEU A 209 0.44 -7.51 -22.01
C LEU A 209 1.64 -8.14 -22.75
N ASP A 210 1.36 -9.06 -23.65
CA ASP A 210 2.33 -9.46 -24.67
C ASP A 210 2.36 -8.45 -25.84
N ASN A 211 3.12 -8.77 -26.89
CA ASN A 211 3.28 -7.90 -28.05
C ASN A 211 1.99 -7.72 -28.85
N ASP A 212 1.09 -8.70 -28.82
CA ASP A 212 -0.17 -8.75 -29.56
C ASP A 212 -1.34 -8.14 -28.77
N GLY A 213 -1.11 -7.73 -27.52
CA GLY A 213 -2.11 -7.14 -26.64
C GLY A 213 -2.90 -8.18 -25.83
N LYS A 214 -2.41 -9.42 -25.76
CA LYS A 214 -2.96 -10.46 -24.90
C LYS A 214 -2.52 -10.24 -23.47
N ILE A 215 -3.42 -10.38 -22.52
CA ILE A 215 -3.17 -10.19 -21.10
C ILE A 215 -2.47 -11.44 -20.55
N ILE A 216 -1.23 -11.28 -20.12
CA ILE A 216 -0.41 -12.36 -19.55
C ILE A 216 -0.44 -12.39 -18.03
N LYS A 217 -0.70 -11.26 -17.41
CA LYS A 217 -0.89 -11.12 -15.95
C LYS A 217 -1.75 -9.90 -15.64
N ALA A 218 -2.62 -10.03 -14.68
CA ALA A 218 -3.39 -8.92 -14.15
C ALA A 218 -3.27 -8.89 -12.62
N GLY A 219 -3.13 -7.70 -12.06
CA GLY A 219 -3.23 -7.42 -10.64
C GLY A 219 -4.22 -6.28 -10.42
N ILE A 220 -5.26 -6.53 -9.66
CA ILE A 220 -6.33 -5.56 -9.38
C ILE A 220 -6.59 -5.54 -7.88
N ALA A 221 -6.62 -4.34 -7.30
CA ALA A 221 -6.93 -4.13 -5.89
C ALA A 221 -7.92 -3.00 -5.69
N ILE A 222 -8.79 -3.15 -4.70
CA ILE A 222 -9.77 -2.14 -4.28
C ILE A 222 -9.45 -1.63 -2.88
N GLY A 223 -9.55 -0.32 -2.70
CA GLY A 223 -9.39 0.35 -1.41
C GLY A 223 -10.62 1.15 -1.01
N ALA A 224 -10.77 1.45 0.27
CA ALA A 224 -11.89 2.17 0.88
C ALA A 224 -13.28 1.54 0.66
N SER A 225 -13.34 0.34 0.09
CA SER A 225 -14.57 -0.38 -0.28
C SER A 225 -14.77 -1.67 0.51
N ALA A 226 -13.89 -1.97 1.48
CA ALA A 226 -13.97 -3.12 2.39
C ALA A 226 -13.20 -2.79 3.68
N PRO A 227 -13.27 -3.60 4.76
CA PRO A 227 -12.52 -3.37 6.01
C PRO A 227 -10.99 -3.37 5.83
N THR A 228 -10.47 -4.05 4.80
CA THR A 228 -9.08 -4.00 4.37
C THR A 228 -9.01 -3.79 2.86
N ILE A 229 -7.86 -3.41 2.35
CA ILE A 229 -7.60 -3.43 0.91
C ILE A 229 -7.74 -4.88 0.41
N ARG A 230 -8.45 -5.07 -0.70
CA ARG A 230 -8.75 -6.39 -1.26
C ARG A 230 -8.12 -6.57 -2.63
N TYR A 231 -7.45 -7.69 -2.82
CA TYR A 231 -7.00 -8.15 -4.13
C TYR A 231 -8.14 -8.90 -4.82
N ALA A 232 -8.52 -8.48 -6.01
CA ALA A 232 -9.67 -9.03 -6.75
C ALA A 232 -9.23 -10.24 -7.59
N LYS A 233 -8.87 -11.35 -6.93
CA LYS A 233 -8.27 -12.54 -7.54
C LYS A 233 -9.07 -13.07 -8.74
N THR A 234 -10.37 -13.29 -8.58
CA THR A 234 -11.22 -13.84 -9.65
C THR A 234 -11.36 -12.89 -10.84
N ALA A 235 -11.29 -11.58 -10.61
CA ALA A 235 -11.25 -10.58 -11.67
C ALA A 235 -9.92 -10.62 -12.43
N CYS A 236 -8.81 -10.81 -11.73
CA CYS A 236 -7.49 -10.95 -12.35
C CYS A 236 -7.42 -12.23 -13.21
N GLU A 237 -7.88 -13.37 -12.68
CA GLU A 237 -7.93 -14.64 -13.40
C GLU A 237 -8.83 -14.58 -14.64
N PHE A 238 -9.96 -13.87 -14.55
CA PHE A 238 -10.90 -13.67 -15.67
C PHE A 238 -10.26 -12.93 -16.86
N LEU A 239 -9.31 -12.03 -16.59
CA LEU A 239 -8.64 -11.24 -17.63
C LEU A 239 -7.51 -11.98 -18.35
N VAL A 240 -6.85 -12.91 -17.66
CA VAL A 240 -5.70 -13.64 -18.26
C VAL A 240 -6.14 -14.37 -19.52
N GLU A 241 -5.29 -14.36 -20.55
CA GLU A 241 -5.50 -14.89 -21.90
C GLU A 241 -6.44 -14.07 -22.80
N LYS A 242 -7.19 -13.08 -22.28
CA LYS A 242 -7.99 -12.17 -23.12
C LYS A 242 -7.12 -11.17 -23.87
N ASN A 243 -7.61 -10.69 -25.01
CA ASN A 243 -6.94 -9.62 -25.76
C ASN A 243 -7.62 -8.28 -25.41
N ILE A 244 -6.81 -7.31 -24.98
CA ILE A 244 -7.30 -5.99 -24.55
C ILE A 244 -8.10 -5.26 -25.65
N LYS A 245 -7.79 -5.51 -26.93
CA LYS A 245 -8.48 -4.88 -28.07
C LYS A 245 -9.89 -5.44 -28.33
N ASN A 246 -10.19 -6.62 -27.80
CA ASN A 246 -11.40 -7.38 -28.11
C ASN A 246 -12.31 -7.59 -26.92
N ILE A 247 -12.09 -6.86 -25.80
CA ILE A 247 -12.93 -6.95 -24.62
C ILE A 247 -14.27 -6.30 -24.92
N SER A 248 -15.33 -7.12 -24.92
CA SER A 248 -16.71 -6.69 -25.18
C SER A 248 -17.31 -5.94 -23.98
N GLU A 249 -18.37 -5.15 -24.20
CA GLU A 249 -19.09 -4.48 -23.11
C GLU A 249 -19.63 -5.47 -22.08
N LYS A 250 -20.08 -6.66 -22.51
CA LYS A 250 -20.50 -7.73 -21.60
C LYS A 250 -19.35 -8.22 -20.70
N GLU A 251 -18.14 -8.31 -21.23
CA GLU A 251 -16.97 -8.72 -20.44
C GLU A 251 -16.50 -7.61 -19.49
N LYS A 252 -16.66 -6.34 -19.86
CA LYS A 252 -16.42 -5.21 -18.95
C LYS A 252 -17.39 -5.24 -17.77
N GLU A 253 -18.67 -5.52 -18.02
CA GLU A 253 -19.69 -5.68 -16.99
C GLU A 253 -19.37 -6.85 -16.06
N GLU A 254 -19.04 -8.03 -16.61
CA GLU A 254 -18.65 -9.20 -15.83
C GLU A 254 -17.39 -8.96 -15.00
N LEU A 255 -16.40 -8.23 -15.54
CA LEU A 255 -15.22 -7.82 -14.79
C LEU A 255 -15.58 -6.94 -13.60
N ALA A 256 -16.43 -5.93 -13.82
CA ALA A 256 -16.88 -5.03 -12.77
C ALA A 256 -17.63 -5.78 -11.66
N ASP A 257 -18.48 -6.73 -12.00
CA ASP A 257 -19.18 -7.58 -11.04
C ASP A 257 -18.20 -8.45 -10.22
N LYS A 258 -17.19 -9.02 -10.88
CA LYS A 258 -16.15 -9.79 -10.20
C LYS A 258 -15.34 -8.92 -9.23
N ILE A 259 -15.00 -7.69 -9.61
CA ILE A 259 -14.33 -6.74 -8.71
C ILE A 259 -15.26 -6.36 -7.55
N LEU A 260 -16.52 -6.07 -7.82
CA LEU A 260 -17.52 -5.67 -6.83
C LEU A 260 -17.79 -6.77 -5.80
N SER A 261 -17.63 -8.05 -6.15
CA SER A 261 -17.80 -9.19 -5.23
C SER A 261 -16.84 -9.16 -4.02
N TYR A 262 -15.72 -8.44 -4.13
CA TYR A 262 -14.78 -8.22 -3.03
C TYR A 262 -15.12 -7.03 -2.14
N ALA A 263 -16.13 -6.24 -2.51
CA ALA A 263 -16.51 -5.03 -1.80
C ALA A 263 -17.53 -5.33 -0.68
N SER A 264 -17.25 -4.79 0.50
CA SER A 264 -18.17 -4.77 1.65
C SER A 264 -18.06 -3.42 2.36
N PRO A 265 -18.44 -2.31 1.67
CA PRO A 265 -18.24 -0.97 2.19
C PRO A 265 -19.21 -0.65 3.31
N ILE A 266 -18.78 0.26 4.18
CA ILE A 266 -19.61 0.88 5.22
C ILE A 266 -20.22 2.20 4.73
N THR A 267 -21.32 2.61 5.37
CA THR A 267 -21.80 3.99 5.31
C THR A 267 -21.13 4.80 6.41
N ASP A 268 -20.48 5.92 6.06
CA ASP A 268 -19.86 6.84 6.99
C ASP A 268 -20.15 8.32 6.59
N ILE A 269 -19.50 9.26 7.26
CA ILE A 269 -19.67 10.70 6.98
C ILE A 269 -19.21 11.14 5.57
N ARG A 270 -18.47 10.29 4.84
CA ARG A 270 -17.95 10.62 3.51
C ARG A 270 -18.86 10.14 2.40
N ALA A 271 -19.43 8.93 2.54
CA ALA A 271 -20.30 8.34 1.54
C ALA A 271 -21.11 7.17 2.07
N THR A 272 -22.23 6.88 1.42
CA THR A 272 -23.02 5.68 1.68
C THR A 272 -22.36 4.43 1.09
N ALA A 273 -22.68 3.25 1.66
CA ALA A 273 -22.24 1.97 1.12
C ALA A 273 -22.74 1.75 -0.32
N TRP A 274 -23.97 2.20 -0.62
CA TRP A 274 -24.52 2.16 -1.98
C TRP A 274 -23.66 2.97 -2.95
N TYR A 275 -23.37 4.24 -2.65
CA TYR A 275 -22.56 5.11 -3.51
C TYR A 275 -21.17 4.50 -3.77
N ARG A 276 -20.53 3.93 -2.75
CA ARG A 276 -19.22 3.29 -2.91
C ARG A 276 -19.27 2.09 -3.87
N LYS A 277 -20.35 1.29 -3.83
CA LYS A 277 -20.55 0.17 -4.76
C LYS A 277 -20.76 0.64 -6.19
N GLU A 278 -21.64 1.62 -6.39
CA GLU A 278 -21.93 2.20 -7.72
C GLU A 278 -20.67 2.80 -8.36
N VAL A 279 -19.95 3.61 -7.58
CA VAL A 279 -18.69 4.21 -8.06
C VAL A 279 -17.65 3.15 -8.39
N LEU A 280 -17.46 2.14 -7.52
CA LEU A 280 -16.51 1.06 -7.76
C LEU A 280 -16.87 0.29 -9.05
N HIS A 281 -18.13 -0.06 -9.24
CA HIS A 281 -18.60 -0.75 -10.42
C HIS A 281 -18.29 0.06 -11.70
N ASN A 282 -18.63 1.35 -11.71
CA ASN A 282 -18.44 2.21 -12.88
C ASN A 282 -16.95 2.42 -13.22
N ILE A 283 -16.08 2.69 -12.22
CA ILE A 283 -14.63 2.84 -12.50
C ILE A 283 -13.98 1.52 -12.89
N SER A 284 -14.57 0.38 -12.50
CA SER A 284 -14.07 -0.95 -12.90
C SER A 284 -14.38 -1.26 -14.37
N LYS A 285 -15.50 -0.80 -14.90
CA LYS A 285 -15.82 -0.90 -16.34
C LYS A 285 -14.87 -0.05 -17.18
N ALA A 286 -14.47 1.10 -16.65
CA ALA A 286 -13.58 2.05 -17.34
C ALA A 286 -12.08 1.62 -17.33
N ILE A 287 -11.72 0.41 -16.90
CA ILE A 287 -10.31 -0.06 -16.94
C ILE A 287 -9.78 -0.09 -18.39
N PHE A 288 -10.63 -0.35 -19.37
CA PHE A 288 -10.27 -0.49 -20.78
C PHE A 288 -10.78 0.66 -21.67
N GLU A 289 -11.13 1.78 -21.06
CA GLU A 289 -11.42 3.05 -21.71
C GLU A 289 -10.17 3.95 -21.69
#